data_8db4de1675413b8587ea4ba18f9f6a39
#
_entry.id   8db4de1675413b8587ea4ba18f9f6a39
#
_cell.length_a   1.000
_cell.length_b   1.000
_cell.length_c   1.000
_cell.angle_alpha   90.00
_cell.angle_beta   90.00
_cell.angle_gamma   90.00
#
_symmetry.space_group_name_H-M   'P 1'
#
loop_
_entity.id
_entity.type
_entity.pdbx_description
1 polymer ?
#
loop_
_entity_poly.entity_id
_entity_poly.type
_entity_poly.pdbx_seq_one_letter_code
_entity_poly.pdbx_strand_id
1 'polypeptide(L)'
;MKLFRTLSLLLALYLLPLTIAAQTALQEKLKAISHITEIKPLESKEFAEKYVTYFTQPLDHNRPELGNFRQRVIVSHIGFDRPTVIVTEGYGAGYALSPRYREELSRMFNTNMIFVEYRYFLESTPEPRDWQYLTAESSADDLHAVFEAFKKIYPSKWISTGISKGGQTTMLYRTFYPDDVDISVPYVGPLCYGVEDGRHEPFLRQVGTAEERKAIEDFQLEVLKRKATLLPRFEKHCAEKGYEFSGSVEEIYDYSVLEYSFALWQWGTPVNTIPANDADDDAIYKHFMAISEPSYFAKGGGNESFFVQAARELGYYGYDIRPFKKYLSINSSKGYLKKLMLPEDAKHIKFDKTLSKKITKFLKKNDPKMVFIYGEIDPWSAAAPMWLDTSKKKNMHMFVQPRGSHRARINTLPEDMKQEAINIIKGWLEE
;
A
#
# COMPACT_ATOMS: atom_id res chain seq x y z
N MET A 1 -27.39 47.20 71.20
CA MET A 1 -28.11 46.15 70.44
C MET A 1 -27.41 45.96 69.08
N LYS A 2 -26.58 44.97 68.96
CA LYS A 2 -25.90 44.63 67.67
C LYS A 2 -26.37 43.23 67.26
N LEU A 3 -27.03 43.19 66.09
CA LEU A 3 -27.47 41.95 65.47
C LEU A 3 -26.28 41.29 64.76
N PHE A 4 -25.91 40.09 65.20
CA PHE A 4 -25.01 39.20 64.41
C PHE A 4 -25.83 38.47 63.38
N ARG A 5 -25.50 38.66 62.09
CA ARG A 5 -25.95 37.84 60.99
C ARG A 5 -24.89 36.75 60.69
N THR A 6 -25.19 35.54 61.00
CA THR A 6 -24.44 34.35 60.64
C THR A 6 -24.75 34.00 59.18
N LEU A 7 -23.73 34.05 58.29
CA LEU A 7 -23.79 33.66 56.88
C LEU A 7 -23.37 32.19 56.80
N SER A 8 -24.31 31.30 56.57
CA SER A 8 -24.04 29.88 56.31
C SER A 8 -23.66 29.71 54.86
N LEU A 9 -22.39 29.40 54.57
CA LEU A 9 -21.93 28.96 53.24
C LEU A 9 -22.31 27.48 53.06
N LEU A 10 -23.29 27.23 52.20
CA LEU A 10 -23.56 25.91 51.66
C LEU A 10 -22.57 25.60 50.52
N LEU A 11 -21.58 24.78 50.84
CA LEU A 11 -20.65 24.22 49.83
C LEU A 11 -21.36 23.06 49.13
N ALA A 12 -21.95 23.32 47.96
CA ALA A 12 -22.48 22.27 47.07
C ALA A 12 -21.32 21.56 46.38
N LEU A 13 -20.88 20.43 46.94
CA LEU A 13 -20.01 19.50 46.20
C LEU A 13 -20.79 18.93 45.02
N TYR A 14 -20.48 19.39 43.81
CA TYR A 14 -20.86 18.72 42.57
C TYR A 14 -20.04 17.41 42.47
N LEU A 15 -20.59 16.30 42.93
CA LEU A 15 -20.16 14.96 42.57
C LEU A 15 -20.54 14.76 41.11
N LEU A 16 -19.60 15.05 40.20
CA LEU A 16 -19.66 14.54 38.84
C LEU A 16 -19.63 13.01 38.93
N PRO A 17 -20.63 12.28 38.42
CA PRO A 17 -20.52 10.86 38.35
C PRO A 17 -19.40 10.52 37.35
N LEU A 18 -18.28 10.02 37.85
CA LEU A 18 -17.32 9.27 37.02
C LEU A 18 -18.10 8.01 36.54
N THR A 19 -18.74 8.14 35.41
CA THR A 19 -19.22 6.98 34.67
C THR A 19 -17.99 6.20 34.22
N ILE A 20 -17.52 5.25 35.02
CA ILE A 20 -16.62 4.20 34.58
C ILE A 20 -17.43 3.43 33.54
N ALA A 21 -17.21 3.73 32.25
CA ALA A 21 -17.81 2.94 31.17
C ALA A 21 -17.41 1.49 31.42
N ALA A 22 -18.41 0.63 31.54
CA ALA A 22 -18.16 -0.79 31.74
C ALA A 22 -17.28 -1.30 30.59
N GLN A 23 -16.21 -2.01 30.94
CA GLN A 23 -15.29 -2.60 29.98
C GLN A 23 -16.05 -3.60 29.11
N THR A 24 -15.87 -3.52 27.79
CA THR A 24 -16.54 -4.45 26.87
C THR A 24 -15.85 -5.80 26.85
N ALA A 25 -16.60 -6.84 26.44
CA ALA A 25 -16.03 -8.20 26.29
C ALA A 25 -14.83 -8.23 25.32
N LEU A 26 -14.83 -7.37 24.30
CA LEU A 26 -13.68 -7.26 23.38
C LEU A 26 -12.47 -6.64 24.10
N GLN A 27 -12.65 -5.58 24.87
CA GLN A 27 -11.55 -4.97 25.63
C GLN A 27 -10.90 -5.96 26.60
N GLU A 28 -11.69 -6.80 27.26
CA GLU A 28 -11.16 -7.84 28.16
C GLU A 28 -10.31 -8.85 27.39
N LYS A 29 -10.78 -9.31 26.23
CA LYS A 29 -10.05 -10.24 25.39
C LYS A 29 -8.76 -9.61 24.82
N LEU A 30 -8.79 -8.33 24.42
CA LEU A 30 -7.61 -7.60 23.94
C LEU A 30 -6.56 -7.45 25.05
N LYS A 31 -6.97 -7.15 26.28
CA LYS A 31 -6.06 -7.05 27.45
C LYS A 31 -5.42 -8.39 27.82
N ALA A 32 -6.06 -9.51 27.48
CA ALA A 32 -5.51 -10.83 27.72
C ALA A 32 -4.42 -11.25 26.73
N ILE A 33 -4.24 -10.50 25.61
CA ILE A 33 -3.15 -10.74 24.67
C ILE A 33 -1.86 -10.12 25.22
N SER A 34 -0.90 -10.94 25.62
CA SER A 34 0.35 -10.51 26.26
C SER A 34 1.22 -9.57 25.42
N HIS A 35 1.11 -9.67 24.10
CA HIS A 35 1.88 -8.84 23.15
C HIS A 35 1.28 -7.44 22.93
N ILE A 36 0.05 -7.18 23.38
CA ILE A 36 -0.58 -5.87 23.29
C ILE A 36 -0.16 -5.02 24.48
N THR A 37 0.52 -3.91 24.20
CA THR A 37 1.01 -2.96 25.24
C THR A 37 0.10 -1.79 25.46
N GLU A 38 -0.76 -1.46 24.50
CA GLU A 38 -1.66 -0.32 24.57
C GLU A 38 -2.95 -0.59 23.78
N ILE A 39 -4.09 -0.15 24.32
CA ILE A 39 -5.40 -0.26 23.71
C ILE A 39 -6.12 1.08 23.84
N LYS A 40 -6.42 1.73 22.72
CA LYS A 40 -7.16 3.01 22.69
C LYS A 40 -8.44 2.84 21.88
N PRO A 41 -9.61 3.23 22.40
CA PRO A 41 -10.83 3.23 21.62
C PRO A 41 -10.76 4.27 20.51
N LEU A 42 -11.37 3.93 19.37
CA LEU A 42 -11.55 4.81 18.23
C LEU A 42 -13.04 4.97 17.93
N GLU A 43 -13.45 6.15 17.50
CA GLU A 43 -14.79 6.36 16.96
C GLU A 43 -14.97 5.50 15.70
N SER A 44 -16.14 4.90 15.54
CA SER A 44 -16.50 4.18 14.32
C SER A 44 -17.96 4.43 13.94
N LYS A 45 -18.20 4.59 12.62
CA LYS A 45 -19.53 4.63 12.00
C LYS A 45 -19.87 3.32 11.28
N GLU A 46 -18.90 2.42 11.20
CA GLU A 46 -18.96 1.19 10.40
C GLU A 46 -18.93 -0.09 11.24
N PHE A 47 -18.43 0.00 12.47
CA PHE A 47 -18.24 -1.14 13.37
C PHE A 47 -18.84 -0.86 14.73
N ALA A 48 -19.27 -1.93 15.42
CA ALA A 48 -19.80 -1.82 16.78
C ALA A 48 -18.72 -1.31 17.76
N GLU A 49 -17.48 -1.79 17.60
CA GLU A 49 -16.33 -1.34 18.36
C GLU A 49 -15.11 -1.22 17.45
N LYS A 50 -14.26 -0.22 17.72
CA LYS A 50 -12.99 -0.02 17.02
C LYS A 50 -11.91 0.41 18.01
N TYR A 51 -10.72 -0.17 17.86
CA TYR A 51 -9.57 0.12 18.71
C TYR A 51 -8.31 0.27 17.87
N VAL A 52 -7.42 1.17 18.26
CA VAL A 52 -6.01 1.07 17.91
C VAL A 52 -5.28 0.36 19.04
N THR A 53 -4.50 -0.65 18.68
CA THR A 53 -3.67 -1.43 19.58
C THR A 53 -2.22 -1.38 19.12
N TYR A 54 -1.30 -1.65 20.05
CA TYR A 54 0.12 -1.72 19.73
C TYR A 54 0.70 -3.04 20.21
N PHE A 55 1.24 -3.76 19.23
CA PHE A 55 1.92 -5.02 19.46
C PHE A 55 3.41 -4.82 19.71
N THR A 56 3.97 -5.55 20.64
CA THR A 56 5.41 -5.74 20.73
C THR A 56 5.81 -6.84 19.77
N GLN A 57 6.56 -6.47 18.73
CA GLN A 57 7.07 -7.40 17.71
C GLN A 57 8.59 -7.47 17.80
N PRO A 58 9.22 -8.65 17.65
CA PRO A 58 10.65 -8.77 17.54
C PRO A 58 11.19 -8.05 16.28
N LEU A 59 12.36 -7.46 16.36
CA LEU A 59 13.07 -6.99 15.16
C LEU A 59 13.34 -8.15 14.20
N ASP A 60 13.75 -9.29 14.76
CA ASP A 60 13.99 -10.54 14.06
C ASP A 60 13.29 -11.68 14.83
N HIS A 61 12.27 -12.30 14.23
CA HIS A 61 11.49 -13.36 14.88
C HIS A 61 12.30 -14.62 15.14
N ASN A 62 13.41 -14.84 14.41
CA ASN A 62 14.33 -15.96 14.64
C ASN A 62 15.33 -15.67 15.75
N ARG A 63 15.52 -14.39 16.13
CA ARG A 63 16.45 -13.94 17.16
C ARG A 63 15.80 -12.83 18.01
N PRO A 64 14.77 -13.15 18.79
CA PRO A 64 13.98 -12.14 19.53
C PRO A 64 14.78 -11.37 20.59
N GLU A 65 15.93 -11.90 21.00
CA GLU A 65 16.85 -11.25 21.91
C GLU A 65 17.52 -9.98 21.34
N LEU A 66 17.47 -9.78 20.00
CA LEU A 66 18.04 -8.59 19.33
C LEU A 66 17.23 -7.31 19.57
N GLY A 67 16.05 -7.42 20.17
CA GLY A 67 15.21 -6.31 20.51
C GLY A 67 13.84 -6.37 19.84
N ASN A 68 13.01 -5.40 20.22
CA ASN A 68 11.62 -5.33 19.80
C ASN A 68 11.31 -3.94 19.25
N PHE A 69 10.21 -3.86 18.49
CA PHE A 69 9.59 -2.60 18.10
C PHE A 69 8.08 -2.65 18.37
N ARG A 70 7.47 -1.49 18.33
CA ARG A 70 6.04 -1.31 18.54
C ARG A 70 5.35 -1.29 17.16
N GLN A 71 4.39 -2.18 16.94
CA GLN A 71 3.62 -2.25 15.70
C GLN A 71 2.16 -1.86 15.95
N ARG A 72 1.64 -0.93 15.14
CA ARG A 72 0.25 -0.50 15.21
C ARG A 72 -0.67 -1.52 14.53
N VAL A 73 -1.71 -1.94 15.24
CA VAL A 73 -2.77 -2.81 14.74
C VAL A 73 -4.13 -2.21 15.06
N ILE A 74 -4.98 -2.03 14.05
CA ILE A 74 -6.32 -1.50 14.22
C ILE A 74 -7.31 -2.67 14.21
N VAL A 75 -8.09 -2.76 15.27
CA VAL A 75 -9.10 -3.81 15.49
C VAL A 75 -10.47 -3.19 15.29
N SER A 76 -11.26 -3.76 14.38
CA SER A 76 -12.63 -3.32 14.10
C SER A 76 -13.57 -4.53 14.23
N HIS A 77 -14.53 -4.45 15.14
CA HIS A 77 -15.34 -5.56 15.60
C HIS A 77 -16.81 -5.44 15.21
N ILE A 78 -17.37 -6.54 14.71
CA ILE A 78 -18.80 -6.72 14.47
C ILE A 78 -19.38 -7.82 15.37
N GLY A 79 -18.64 -8.93 15.54
CA GLY A 79 -19.07 -10.07 16.33
C GLY A 79 -18.02 -11.18 16.38
N PHE A 80 -17.98 -11.95 17.47
CA PHE A 80 -16.97 -12.99 17.68
C PHE A 80 -17.14 -14.21 16.75
N ASP A 81 -18.34 -14.45 16.27
CA ASP A 81 -18.72 -15.53 15.35
C ASP A 81 -18.56 -15.16 13.87
N ARG A 82 -18.28 -13.88 13.57
CA ARG A 82 -18.16 -13.38 12.21
C ARG A 82 -16.78 -13.71 11.62
N PRO A 83 -16.69 -13.92 10.29
CA PRO A 83 -15.40 -14.02 9.63
C PRO A 83 -14.55 -12.76 9.87
N THR A 84 -13.25 -12.86 9.69
CA THR A 84 -12.32 -11.76 9.92
C THR A 84 -11.46 -11.51 8.68
N VAL A 85 -11.36 -10.24 8.26
CA VAL A 85 -10.41 -9.80 7.26
C VAL A 85 -9.15 -9.31 7.96
N ILE A 86 -7.99 -9.87 7.63
CA ILE A 86 -6.69 -9.30 7.97
C ILE A 86 -6.18 -8.48 6.77
N VAL A 87 -6.03 -7.19 6.96
CA VAL A 87 -5.47 -6.30 5.94
C VAL A 87 -3.95 -6.31 6.06
N THR A 88 -3.31 -6.92 5.06
CA THR A 88 -1.86 -7.06 4.95
C THR A 88 -1.28 -5.82 4.27
N GLU A 89 -1.37 -4.66 4.94
CA GLU A 89 -0.91 -3.39 4.39
C GLU A 89 0.55 -3.46 3.92
N GLY A 90 0.89 -2.63 2.96
CA GLY A 90 2.28 -2.49 2.50
C GLY A 90 2.97 -1.23 3.02
N TYR A 91 2.21 -0.34 3.67
CA TYR A 91 2.59 1.00 4.06
C TYR A 91 2.05 1.34 5.45
N GLY A 92 1.88 2.64 5.72
CA GLY A 92 1.30 3.10 6.98
C GLY A 92 -0.22 2.98 7.04
N ALA A 93 -0.75 2.67 8.22
CA ALA A 93 -2.17 2.45 8.48
C ALA A 93 -2.93 3.71 8.95
N GLY A 94 -2.36 4.91 8.77
CA GLY A 94 -2.96 6.15 9.29
C GLY A 94 -4.39 6.40 8.80
N TYR A 95 -4.68 6.11 7.54
CA TYR A 95 -6.02 6.29 6.96
C TYR A 95 -7.07 5.34 7.54
N ALA A 96 -6.65 4.17 8.03
CA ALA A 96 -7.55 3.20 8.64
C ALA A 96 -8.05 3.63 10.03
N LEU A 97 -7.46 4.68 10.64
CA LEU A 97 -7.95 5.29 11.88
C LEU A 97 -9.28 6.03 11.67
N SER A 98 -9.60 6.45 10.43
CA SER A 98 -10.83 7.18 10.12
C SER A 98 -12.08 6.44 10.60
N PRO A 99 -13.05 7.15 11.25
CA PRO A 99 -14.32 6.53 11.69
C PRO A 99 -15.14 5.90 10.57
N ARG A 100 -14.93 6.32 9.32
CA ARG A 100 -15.67 5.83 8.13
C ARG A 100 -14.92 4.74 7.37
N TYR A 101 -13.68 4.42 7.77
CA TYR A 101 -12.92 3.42 7.03
C TYR A 101 -13.43 2.02 7.31
N ARG A 102 -13.76 1.33 6.26
CA ARG A 102 -14.05 -0.10 6.19
C ARG A 102 -13.55 -0.65 4.87
N GLU A 103 -12.73 -1.68 4.93
CA GLU A 103 -12.17 -2.34 3.76
C GLU A 103 -13.28 -3.00 2.93
N GLU A 104 -13.07 -3.15 1.60
CA GLU A 104 -14.08 -3.61 0.66
C GLU A 104 -14.67 -4.96 1.02
N LEU A 105 -13.85 -5.98 1.28
CA LEU A 105 -14.31 -7.33 1.63
C LEU A 105 -15.01 -7.36 2.98
N SER A 106 -14.52 -6.56 3.93
CA SER A 106 -15.18 -6.41 5.23
C SER A 106 -16.61 -5.86 5.07
N ARG A 107 -16.79 -4.89 4.18
CA ARG A 107 -18.12 -4.35 3.86
C ARG A 107 -18.99 -5.36 3.15
N MET A 108 -18.42 -6.06 2.16
CA MET A 108 -19.11 -7.00 1.27
C MET A 108 -19.61 -8.24 2.01
N PHE A 109 -18.80 -8.79 2.93
CA PHE A 109 -19.09 -10.03 3.65
C PHE A 109 -19.42 -9.82 5.13
N ASN A 110 -19.55 -8.58 5.57
CA ASN A 110 -19.86 -8.20 6.95
C ASN A 110 -18.95 -8.88 7.98
N THR A 111 -17.65 -8.66 7.85
CA THR A 111 -16.60 -9.28 8.67
C THR A 111 -16.01 -8.32 9.70
N ASN A 112 -15.39 -8.88 10.77
CA ASN A 112 -14.42 -8.13 11.55
C ASN A 112 -13.25 -7.72 10.66
N MET A 113 -12.43 -6.75 11.12
CA MET A 113 -11.25 -6.32 10.39
C MET A 113 -10.08 -6.11 11.35
N ILE A 114 -8.95 -6.75 11.05
CA ILE A 114 -7.65 -6.54 11.69
C ILE A 114 -6.74 -5.88 10.67
N PHE A 115 -6.38 -4.62 10.89
CA PHE A 115 -5.55 -3.87 9.98
C PHE A 115 -4.15 -3.72 10.58
N VAL A 116 -3.13 -4.29 9.92
CA VAL A 116 -1.77 -4.33 10.42
C VAL A 116 -0.93 -3.30 9.66
N GLU A 117 -0.41 -2.29 10.37
CA GLU A 117 0.55 -1.36 9.81
C GLU A 117 1.86 -2.10 9.50
N TYR A 118 2.40 -1.85 8.31
CA TYR A 118 3.61 -2.53 7.89
C TYR A 118 4.82 -2.02 8.70
N ARG A 119 5.73 -2.94 9.07
CA ARG A 119 6.98 -2.53 9.77
C ARG A 119 7.73 -1.45 8.99
N TYR A 120 8.40 -0.53 9.69
CA TYR A 120 9.11 0.63 9.17
C TYR A 120 8.23 1.73 8.57
N PHE A 121 6.94 1.72 8.82
CA PHE A 121 6.04 2.81 8.44
C PHE A 121 5.40 3.46 9.67
N LEU A 122 5.33 4.78 9.64
CA LEU A 122 4.71 5.61 10.68
C LEU A 122 5.08 5.15 12.11
N GLU A 123 4.08 4.78 12.92
CA GLU A 123 4.30 4.37 14.31
C GLU A 123 4.89 2.96 14.47
N SER A 124 4.96 2.20 13.37
CA SER A 124 5.58 0.86 13.33
C SER A 124 7.03 0.89 12.87
N THR A 125 7.69 2.05 12.99
CA THR A 125 9.12 2.20 12.68
C THR A 125 9.96 1.87 13.90
N PRO A 126 10.90 0.88 13.83
CA PRO A 126 11.86 0.62 14.90
C PRO A 126 12.82 1.80 15.12
N GLU A 127 13.20 2.00 16.39
CA GLU A 127 14.24 2.98 16.74
C GLU A 127 15.33 2.28 17.61
N PRO A 128 16.62 2.31 17.21
CA PRO A 128 17.14 2.93 15.98
C PRO A 128 16.70 2.18 14.71
N ARG A 129 16.61 2.91 13.58
CA ARG A 129 16.23 2.36 12.30
C ARG A 129 17.41 1.57 11.70
N ASP A 130 17.29 0.25 11.67
CA ASP A 130 18.28 -0.64 11.05
C ASP A 130 17.62 -1.40 9.89
N TRP A 131 18.00 -1.08 8.67
CA TRP A 131 17.40 -1.64 7.46
C TRP A 131 17.54 -3.17 7.33
N GLN A 132 18.47 -3.82 8.04
CA GLN A 132 18.65 -5.26 7.94
C GLN A 132 17.38 -6.05 8.31
N TYR A 133 16.55 -5.53 9.21
CA TYR A 133 15.33 -6.18 9.68
C TYR A 133 14.09 -5.85 8.82
N LEU A 134 14.21 -4.96 7.83
CA LEU A 134 13.15 -4.71 6.87
C LEU A 134 13.20 -5.75 5.75
N THR A 135 12.61 -6.92 6.02
CA THR A 135 12.51 -8.02 5.06
C THR A 135 11.06 -8.48 4.90
N ALA A 136 10.76 -9.11 3.76
CA ALA A 136 9.46 -9.71 3.49
C ALA A 136 9.15 -10.86 4.46
N GLU A 137 10.16 -11.65 4.83
CA GLU A 137 10.02 -12.73 5.81
C GLU A 137 9.63 -12.18 7.17
N SER A 138 10.38 -11.22 7.73
CA SER A 138 10.02 -10.59 9.00
C SER A 138 8.64 -9.92 8.98
N SER A 139 8.23 -9.39 7.82
CA SER A 139 6.88 -8.82 7.68
C SER A 139 5.78 -9.88 7.65
N ALA A 140 6.06 -11.06 7.09
CA ALA A 140 5.16 -12.20 7.16
C ALA A 140 5.05 -12.76 8.59
N ASP A 141 6.17 -12.81 9.31
CA ASP A 141 6.25 -13.25 10.71
C ASP A 141 5.42 -12.31 11.63
N ASP A 142 5.47 -10.99 11.38
CA ASP A 142 4.63 -10.02 12.11
C ASP A 142 3.13 -10.31 11.90
N LEU A 143 2.72 -10.55 10.65
CA LEU A 143 1.33 -10.88 10.31
C LEU A 143 0.90 -12.20 10.96
N HIS A 144 1.77 -13.21 10.96
CA HIS A 144 1.54 -14.47 11.62
C HIS A 144 1.34 -14.30 13.13
N ALA A 145 2.21 -13.56 13.80
CA ALA A 145 2.09 -13.29 15.23
C ALA A 145 0.76 -12.58 15.58
N VAL A 146 0.34 -11.62 14.76
CA VAL A 146 -0.96 -10.95 14.92
C VAL A 146 -2.10 -11.95 14.66
N PHE A 147 -2.05 -12.74 13.59
CA PHE A 147 -3.03 -13.77 13.29
C PHE A 147 -3.21 -14.75 14.47
N GLU A 148 -2.13 -15.34 14.96
CA GLU A 148 -2.16 -16.28 16.09
C GLU A 148 -2.78 -15.70 17.36
N ALA A 149 -2.51 -14.42 17.64
CA ALA A 149 -3.11 -13.73 18.77
C ALA A 149 -4.62 -13.53 18.60
N PHE A 150 -5.06 -13.09 17.44
CA PHE A 150 -6.46 -12.77 17.17
C PHE A 150 -7.30 -13.98 16.77
N LYS A 151 -6.72 -15.06 16.26
CA LYS A 151 -7.46 -16.31 15.97
C LYS A 151 -8.14 -16.87 17.21
N LYS A 152 -7.57 -16.65 18.39
CA LYS A 152 -8.15 -17.04 19.69
C LYS A 152 -9.41 -16.21 20.05
N ILE A 153 -9.51 -14.98 19.52
CA ILE A 153 -10.67 -14.10 19.70
C ILE A 153 -11.72 -14.35 18.62
N TYR A 154 -11.27 -14.56 17.38
CA TYR A 154 -12.10 -14.72 16.19
C TYR A 154 -11.84 -16.09 15.55
N PRO A 155 -12.49 -17.16 16.06
CA PRO A 155 -12.22 -18.54 15.62
C PRO A 155 -12.78 -18.87 14.24
N SER A 156 -13.63 -18.03 13.66
CA SER A 156 -14.27 -18.25 12.35
C SER A 156 -13.26 -18.12 11.18
N LYS A 157 -13.75 -18.07 9.94
CA LYS A 157 -12.95 -17.97 8.71
C LYS A 157 -12.17 -16.66 8.63
N TRP A 158 -10.99 -16.72 8.02
CA TRP A 158 -10.11 -15.58 7.83
C TRP A 158 -9.81 -15.33 6.35
N ILE A 159 -9.82 -14.05 5.96
CA ILE A 159 -9.45 -13.57 4.63
C ILE A 159 -8.26 -12.63 4.77
N SER A 160 -7.17 -12.88 4.05
CA SER A 160 -6.10 -11.88 3.90
C SER A 160 -6.31 -11.04 2.64
N THR A 161 -6.08 -9.75 2.73
CA THR A 161 -6.23 -8.83 1.59
C THR A 161 -5.31 -7.63 1.73
N GLY A 162 -4.97 -7.02 0.59
CA GLY A 162 -4.18 -5.80 0.52
C GLY A 162 -4.11 -5.30 -0.92
N ILE A 163 -3.70 -4.05 -1.06
CA ILE A 163 -3.69 -3.33 -2.33
C ILE A 163 -2.25 -2.96 -2.70
N SER A 164 -1.87 -3.14 -3.99
CA SER A 164 -0.55 -2.75 -4.49
C SER A 164 0.58 -3.50 -3.74
N LYS A 165 1.49 -2.80 -3.05
CA LYS A 165 2.44 -3.43 -2.13
C LYS A 165 1.72 -4.29 -1.08
N GLY A 166 0.54 -3.88 -0.59
CA GLY A 166 -0.30 -4.70 0.29
C GLY A 166 -0.80 -5.97 -0.41
N GLY A 167 -1.15 -5.92 -1.70
CA GLY A 167 -1.47 -7.09 -2.51
C GLY A 167 -0.26 -8.02 -2.70
N GLN A 168 0.94 -7.47 -2.88
CA GLN A 168 2.19 -8.24 -2.85
C GLN A 168 2.40 -8.87 -1.46
N THR A 169 2.13 -8.13 -0.37
CA THR A 169 2.19 -8.62 1.00
C THR A 169 1.19 -9.76 1.23
N THR A 170 -0.01 -9.70 0.66
CA THR A 170 -0.98 -10.79 0.70
C THR A 170 -0.41 -12.07 0.07
N MET A 171 0.23 -11.96 -1.11
CA MET A 171 0.86 -13.12 -1.78
C MET A 171 2.03 -13.69 -0.98
N LEU A 172 2.91 -12.82 -0.44
CA LEU A 172 4.04 -13.28 0.36
C LEU A 172 3.57 -13.92 1.67
N TYR A 173 2.62 -13.32 2.37
CA TYR A 173 2.07 -13.87 3.61
C TYR A 173 1.48 -15.27 3.37
N ARG A 174 0.65 -15.44 2.33
CA ARG A 174 0.12 -16.76 1.95
C ARG A 174 1.22 -17.76 1.58
N THR A 175 2.37 -17.28 1.07
CA THR A 175 3.50 -18.14 0.71
C THR A 175 4.31 -18.61 1.93
N PHE A 176 4.49 -17.74 2.92
CA PHE A 176 5.24 -18.07 4.14
C PHE A 176 4.38 -18.84 5.14
N TYR A 177 3.11 -18.49 5.27
CA TYR A 177 2.13 -19.06 6.20
C TYR A 177 0.88 -19.53 5.44
N PRO A 178 0.97 -20.67 4.75
CA PRO A 178 -0.10 -21.12 3.86
C PRO A 178 -1.40 -21.50 4.58
N ASP A 179 -1.34 -21.82 5.87
CA ASP A 179 -2.46 -22.35 6.65
C ASP A 179 -3.10 -21.32 7.60
N ASP A 180 -2.55 -20.11 7.70
CA ASP A 180 -3.07 -19.09 8.61
C ASP A 180 -4.48 -18.64 8.21
N VAL A 181 -4.68 -18.31 6.95
CA VAL A 181 -5.96 -17.80 6.46
C VAL A 181 -6.63 -18.76 5.49
N ASP A 182 -7.95 -18.76 5.47
CA ASP A 182 -8.72 -19.60 4.55
C ASP A 182 -8.65 -19.09 3.11
N ILE A 183 -8.73 -17.77 2.92
CA ILE A 183 -8.86 -17.11 1.63
C ILE A 183 -7.84 -15.96 1.54
N SER A 184 -7.29 -15.72 0.34
CA SER A 184 -6.43 -14.56 0.07
C SER A 184 -6.91 -13.79 -1.16
N VAL A 185 -7.03 -12.45 -1.04
CA VAL A 185 -7.50 -11.59 -2.14
C VAL A 185 -6.49 -10.45 -2.35
N PRO A 186 -5.41 -10.70 -3.12
CA PRO A 186 -4.46 -9.66 -3.49
C PRO A 186 -5.02 -8.77 -4.60
N TYR A 187 -5.10 -7.46 -4.35
CA TYR A 187 -5.47 -6.44 -5.34
C TYR A 187 -4.23 -5.80 -5.95
N VAL A 188 -4.14 -5.79 -7.26
CA VAL A 188 -3.11 -5.12 -8.07
C VAL A 188 -1.69 -5.31 -7.53
N GLY A 189 -1.43 -6.49 -6.96
CA GLY A 189 -0.17 -6.83 -6.31
C GLY A 189 0.89 -7.26 -7.33
N PRO A 190 2.01 -6.52 -7.47
CA PRO A 190 3.07 -6.91 -8.40
C PRO A 190 3.93 -8.06 -7.84
N LEU A 191 4.56 -8.82 -8.73
CA LEU A 191 5.60 -9.79 -8.43
C LEU A 191 6.78 -9.54 -9.36
N CYS A 192 7.65 -8.59 -8.99
CA CYS A 192 8.81 -8.23 -9.79
C CYS A 192 9.96 -9.22 -9.58
N TYR A 193 10.80 -9.38 -10.62
CA TYR A 193 11.98 -10.26 -10.62
C TYR A 193 13.30 -9.50 -10.62
N GLY A 194 13.27 -8.18 -10.51
CA GLY A 194 14.44 -7.29 -10.48
C GLY A 194 14.09 -5.88 -10.06
N VAL A 195 15.12 -5.09 -9.75
CA VAL A 195 14.96 -3.67 -9.41
C VAL A 195 14.46 -2.85 -10.59
N GLU A 196 14.83 -3.26 -11.80
CA GLU A 196 14.31 -2.73 -13.06
C GLU A 196 13.73 -3.92 -13.82
N ASP A 197 12.50 -4.29 -13.45
CA ASP A 197 11.83 -5.44 -14.07
C ASP A 197 11.44 -5.08 -15.51
N GLY A 198 12.11 -5.73 -16.46
CA GLY A 198 12.02 -5.40 -17.90
C GLY A 198 10.68 -5.73 -18.56
N ARG A 199 9.62 -6.03 -17.80
CA ARG A 199 8.26 -6.27 -18.33
C ARG A 199 7.45 -4.97 -18.44
N HIS A 200 7.80 -3.92 -17.70
CA HIS A 200 7.03 -2.66 -17.67
C HIS A 200 7.19 -1.87 -18.98
N GLU A 201 8.39 -1.74 -19.52
CA GLU A 201 8.62 -0.99 -20.76
C GLU A 201 7.91 -1.64 -21.99
N PRO A 202 7.96 -2.97 -22.21
CA PRO A 202 7.15 -3.62 -23.23
C PRO A 202 5.65 -3.44 -23.02
N PHE A 203 5.18 -3.47 -21.78
CA PHE A 203 3.78 -3.22 -21.45
C PHE A 203 3.37 -1.81 -21.87
N LEU A 204 4.12 -0.79 -21.47
CA LEU A 204 3.83 0.61 -21.82
C LEU A 204 3.84 0.87 -23.34
N ARG A 205 4.57 0.07 -24.10
CA ARG A 205 4.55 0.13 -25.58
C ARG A 205 3.34 -0.56 -26.20
N GLN A 206 2.52 -1.28 -25.44
CA GLN A 206 1.39 -2.08 -25.95
C GLN A 206 0.05 -1.71 -25.31
N VAL A 207 0.04 -1.11 -24.12
CA VAL A 207 -1.16 -0.76 -23.37
C VAL A 207 -2.02 0.25 -24.13
N GLY A 208 -3.35 0.12 -24.03
CA GLY A 208 -4.30 1.00 -24.71
C GLY A 208 -4.24 0.92 -26.23
N THR A 209 -4.66 1.98 -26.92
CA THR A 209 -4.57 2.08 -28.37
C THR A 209 -3.24 2.70 -28.84
N ALA A 210 -2.93 2.59 -30.14
CA ALA A 210 -1.73 3.22 -30.70
C ALA A 210 -1.82 4.75 -30.64
N GLU A 211 -3.00 5.30 -30.82
CA GLU A 211 -3.29 6.74 -30.76
C GLU A 211 -3.10 7.26 -29.33
N GLU A 212 -3.57 6.53 -28.33
CA GLU A 212 -3.39 6.90 -26.92
C GLU A 212 -1.90 6.93 -26.56
N ARG A 213 -1.14 5.90 -26.91
CA ARG A 213 0.31 5.85 -26.66
C ARG A 213 1.06 6.97 -27.35
N LYS A 214 0.68 7.27 -28.60
CA LYS A 214 1.26 8.37 -29.36
C LYS A 214 0.97 9.71 -28.71
N ALA A 215 -0.24 9.97 -28.27
CA ALA A 215 -0.60 11.22 -27.59
C ALA A 215 0.20 11.42 -26.30
N ILE A 216 0.42 10.35 -25.54
CA ILE A 216 1.24 10.37 -24.32
C ILE A 216 2.70 10.68 -24.66
N GLU A 217 3.30 9.98 -25.64
CA GLU A 217 4.69 10.21 -26.06
C GLU A 217 4.89 11.60 -26.65
N ASP A 218 3.98 12.07 -27.49
CA ASP A 218 4.02 13.41 -28.08
C ASP A 218 3.97 14.49 -26.98
N PHE A 219 3.14 14.30 -25.94
CA PHE A 219 3.08 15.21 -24.80
C PHE A 219 4.38 15.24 -23.99
N GLN A 220 4.95 14.06 -23.69
CA GLN A 220 6.24 13.96 -23.01
C GLN A 220 7.35 14.67 -23.81
N LEU A 221 7.37 14.48 -25.13
CA LEU A 221 8.30 15.18 -26.04
C LEU A 221 8.07 16.69 -26.02
N GLU A 222 6.81 17.15 -25.99
CA GLU A 222 6.50 18.58 -25.95
C GLU A 222 6.96 19.22 -24.65
N VAL A 223 6.73 18.58 -23.49
CA VAL A 223 7.24 19.03 -22.19
C VAL A 223 8.77 19.15 -22.22
N LEU A 224 9.49 18.18 -22.81
CA LEU A 224 10.94 18.21 -22.93
C LEU A 224 11.45 19.30 -23.90
N LYS A 225 10.78 19.52 -25.04
CA LYS A 225 11.13 20.59 -25.98
C LYS A 225 10.97 21.97 -25.36
N ARG A 226 10.00 22.16 -24.48
CA ARG A 226 9.77 23.42 -23.73
C ARG A 226 10.59 23.51 -22.44
N LYS A 227 11.60 22.66 -22.23
CA LYS A 227 12.41 22.65 -21.00
C LYS A 227 12.92 24.06 -20.64
N ALA A 228 13.32 24.86 -21.63
CA ALA A 228 13.82 26.21 -21.39
C ALA A 228 12.83 27.16 -20.67
N THR A 229 11.53 26.96 -20.87
CA THR A 229 10.46 27.76 -20.23
C THR A 229 9.84 27.06 -19.05
N LEU A 230 9.74 25.73 -19.05
CA LEU A 230 9.07 24.96 -18.01
C LEU A 230 9.98 24.60 -16.83
N LEU A 231 11.28 24.34 -17.04
CA LEU A 231 12.21 24.00 -15.97
C LEU A 231 12.33 25.10 -14.91
N PRO A 232 12.46 26.40 -15.23
CA PRO A 232 12.48 27.45 -14.21
C PRO A 232 11.21 27.48 -13.33
N ARG A 233 10.06 27.13 -13.89
CA ARG A 233 8.79 27.02 -13.15
C ARG A 233 8.80 25.81 -12.23
N PHE A 234 9.35 24.69 -12.69
CA PHE A 234 9.50 23.46 -11.92
C PHE A 234 10.48 23.66 -10.75
N GLU A 235 11.64 24.32 -10.98
CA GLU A 235 12.60 24.70 -9.94
C GLU A 235 11.95 25.58 -8.86
N LYS A 236 11.18 26.59 -9.30
CA LYS A 236 10.43 27.45 -8.37
C LYS A 236 9.43 26.65 -7.55
N HIS A 237 8.66 25.76 -8.16
CA HIS A 237 7.71 24.90 -7.47
C HIS A 237 8.42 24.01 -6.43
N CYS A 238 9.50 23.35 -6.80
CA CYS A 238 10.29 22.53 -5.87
C CYS A 238 10.82 23.34 -4.67
N ALA A 239 11.32 24.53 -4.93
CA ALA A 239 11.79 25.43 -3.86
C ALA A 239 10.66 25.89 -2.93
N GLU A 240 9.51 26.28 -3.47
CA GLU A 240 8.31 26.67 -2.69
C GLU A 240 7.76 25.54 -1.83
N LYS A 241 7.89 24.28 -2.29
CA LYS A 241 7.51 23.09 -1.55
C LYS A 241 8.58 22.60 -0.58
N GLY A 242 9.78 23.14 -0.64
CA GLY A 242 10.92 22.70 0.18
C GLY A 242 11.40 21.29 -0.16
N TYR A 243 11.24 20.84 -1.41
CA TYR A 243 11.70 19.52 -1.83
C TYR A 243 13.22 19.44 -1.91
N GLU A 244 13.78 18.43 -1.29
CA GLU A 244 15.18 18.05 -1.40
C GLU A 244 15.30 16.75 -2.19
N PHE A 245 16.28 16.68 -3.09
CA PHE A 245 16.53 15.53 -3.95
C PHE A 245 17.95 15.00 -3.81
N SER A 246 18.19 13.75 -4.20
CA SER A 246 19.54 13.17 -4.32
C SER A 246 20.19 13.43 -5.69
N GLY A 247 19.48 14.06 -6.62
CA GLY A 247 19.94 14.52 -7.94
C GLY A 247 19.73 16.02 -8.12
N SER A 248 20.16 16.57 -9.26
CA SER A 248 19.83 17.94 -9.62
C SER A 248 18.34 18.11 -9.95
N VAL A 249 17.78 19.31 -9.78
CA VAL A 249 16.37 19.57 -10.11
C VAL A 249 16.10 19.31 -11.60
N GLU A 250 17.05 19.59 -12.49
CA GLU A 250 16.93 19.26 -13.91
C GLU A 250 16.87 17.76 -14.16
N GLU A 251 17.66 16.96 -13.44
CA GLU A 251 17.58 15.50 -13.50
C GLU A 251 16.21 14.99 -13.02
N ILE A 252 15.67 15.57 -11.94
CA ILE A 252 14.33 15.23 -11.43
C ILE A 252 13.23 15.64 -12.41
N TYR A 253 13.39 16.79 -13.11
CA TYR A 253 12.49 17.16 -14.20
C TYR A 253 12.44 16.08 -15.29
N ASP A 254 13.60 15.60 -15.74
CA ASP A 254 13.68 14.52 -16.72
C ASP A 254 12.98 13.24 -16.23
N TYR A 255 13.24 12.84 -14.98
CA TYR A 255 12.57 11.67 -14.39
C TYR A 255 11.06 11.89 -14.22
N SER A 256 10.61 13.09 -13.88
CA SER A 256 9.17 13.39 -13.81
C SER A 256 8.51 13.26 -15.19
N VAL A 257 9.21 13.64 -16.27
CA VAL A 257 8.70 13.42 -17.64
C VAL A 257 8.69 11.94 -17.99
N LEU A 258 9.71 11.18 -17.60
CA LEU A 258 9.75 9.73 -17.85
C LEU A 258 8.66 8.99 -17.07
N GLU A 259 8.35 9.43 -15.83
CA GLU A 259 7.30 8.89 -14.98
C GLU A 259 5.89 9.14 -15.53
N TYR A 260 5.71 10.20 -16.32
CA TYR A 260 4.41 10.66 -16.78
C TYR A 260 3.54 9.55 -17.41
N SER A 261 4.09 8.74 -18.32
CA SER A 261 3.34 7.65 -18.97
C SER A 261 2.93 6.56 -17.99
N PHE A 262 3.82 6.21 -17.05
CA PHE A 262 3.53 5.22 -16.02
C PHE A 262 2.42 5.74 -15.08
N ALA A 263 2.56 6.94 -14.55
CA ALA A 263 1.59 7.53 -13.63
C ALA A 263 0.21 7.75 -14.28
N LEU A 264 0.16 8.19 -15.55
CA LEU A 264 -1.09 8.38 -16.28
C LEU A 264 -1.89 7.07 -16.38
N TRP A 265 -1.25 6.00 -16.82
CA TRP A 265 -1.89 4.68 -16.93
C TRP A 265 -2.21 4.09 -15.57
N GLN A 266 -1.29 4.18 -14.60
CA GLN A 266 -1.50 3.67 -13.25
C GLN A 266 -2.76 4.23 -12.61
N TRP A 267 -3.00 5.52 -12.75
CA TRP A 267 -4.17 6.16 -12.14
C TRP A 267 -5.40 6.21 -13.03
N GLY A 268 -5.26 5.77 -14.28
CA GLY A 268 -6.37 5.74 -15.26
C GLY A 268 -6.81 7.14 -15.66
N THR A 269 -5.88 8.09 -15.74
CA THR A 269 -6.20 9.44 -16.23
C THR A 269 -6.58 9.35 -17.71
N PRO A 270 -7.74 9.88 -18.12
CA PRO A 270 -8.19 9.79 -19.51
C PRO A 270 -7.23 10.52 -20.46
N VAL A 271 -6.76 9.81 -21.49
CA VAL A 271 -5.80 10.36 -22.47
C VAL A 271 -6.33 11.61 -23.20
N ASN A 272 -7.64 11.70 -23.39
CA ASN A 272 -8.30 12.86 -24.01
C ASN A 272 -8.25 14.14 -23.16
N THR A 273 -7.70 14.07 -21.92
CA THR A 273 -7.46 15.26 -21.07
C THR A 273 -6.09 15.89 -21.35
N ILE A 274 -5.24 15.23 -22.14
CA ILE A 274 -3.92 15.75 -22.52
C ILE A 274 -4.12 17.01 -23.36
N PRO A 275 -3.51 18.16 -23.02
CA PRO A 275 -3.55 19.36 -23.84
C PRO A 275 -3.00 19.13 -25.23
N ALA A 276 -3.52 19.87 -26.23
CA ALA A 276 -2.96 19.87 -27.58
C ALA A 276 -1.50 20.40 -27.55
N ASN A 277 -0.66 19.95 -28.47
CA ASN A 277 0.74 20.31 -28.50
C ASN A 277 0.99 21.82 -28.75
N ASP A 278 0.02 22.55 -29.30
CA ASP A 278 0.05 23.99 -29.52
C ASP A 278 -0.58 24.80 -28.35
N ALA A 279 -1.04 24.12 -27.29
CA ALA A 279 -1.49 24.78 -26.08
C ALA A 279 -0.37 25.63 -25.44
N ASP A 280 -0.76 26.65 -24.68
CA ASP A 280 0.20 27.48 -23.97
C ASP A 280 1.00 26.74 -22.89
N ASP A 281 2.09 27.34 -22.44
CA ASP A 281 2.96 26.75 -21.41
C ASP A 281 2.23 26.55 -20.07
N ASP A 282 1.20 27.33 -19.77
CA ASP A 282 0.40 27.19 -18.55
C ASP A 282 -0.40 25.90 -18.56
N ALA A 283 -1.11 25.63 -19.65
CA ALA A 283 -1.90 24.42 -19.82
C ALA A 283 -1.01 23.16 -19.80
N ILE A 284 0.10 23.18 -20.55
CA ILE A 284 1.08 22.08 -20.60
C ILE A 284 1.67 21.82 -19.21
N TYR A 285 2.16 22.86 -18.54
CA TYR A 285 2.77 22.73 -17.21
C TYR A 285 1.80 22.22 -16.16
N LYS A 286 0.59 22.81 -16.12
CA LYS A 286 -0.45 22.40 -15.17
C LYS A 286 -0.82 20.93 -15.33
N HIS A 287 -0.99 20.46 -16.56
CA HIS A 287 -1.32 19.06 -16.81
C HIS A 287 -0.16 18.14 -16.45
N PHE A 288 1.07 18.48 -16.84
CA PHE A 288 2.28 17.73 -16.48
C PHE A 288 2.40 17.54 -14.96
N MET A 289 2.29 18.64 -14.21
CA MET A 289 2.38 18.62 -12.75
C MET A 289 1.22 17.88 -12.06
N ALA A 290 0.04 17.84 -12.69
CA ALA A 290 -1.10 17.09 -12.15
C ALA A 290 -0.92 15.57 -12.26
N ILE A 291 -0.08 15.09 -13.18
CA ILE A 291 0.14 13.66 -13.43
C ILE A 291 1.42 13.17 -12.76
N SER A 292 2.54 13.90 -12.89
CA SER A 292 3.85 13.44 -12.39
C SER A 292 4.59 14.53 -11.61
N GLU A 293 3.98 14.97 -10.53
CA GLU A 293 4.52 15.94 -9.58
C GLU A 293 5.76 15.36 -8.86
N PRO A 294 6.86 16.16 -8.69
CA PRO A 294 8.17 15.67 -8.26
C PRO A 294 8.27 15.20 -6.80
N SER A 295 7.28 15.40 -5.94
CA SER A 295 7.31 14.93 -4.54
C SER A 295 7.63 13.44 -4.42
N TYR A 296 7.29 12.67 -5.45
CA TYR A 296 7.62 11.25 -5.54
C TYR A 296 9.14 10.97 -5.41
N PHE A 297 9.99 11.88 -5.93
CA PHE A 297 11.45 11.79 -5.87
C PHE A 297 12.06 12.54 -4.68
N ALA A 298 11.25 13.25 -3.89
CA ALA A 298 11.73 14.04 -2.77
C ALA A 298 12.15 13.17 -1.58
N LYS A 299 13.21 13.58 -0.89
CA LYS A 299 13.63 12.98 0.37
C LYS A 299 12.59 13.22 1.46
N GLY A 300 12.50 12.30 2.41
CA GLY A 300 11.56 12.44 3.53
C GLY A 300 10.09 12.28 3.18
N GLY A 301 9.75 11.86 1.95
CA GLY A 301 8.37 11.67 1.48
C GLY A 301 7.62 10.47 2.09
N GLY A 302 8.18 9.78 3.09
CA GLY A 302 7.55 8.66 3.79
C GLY A 302 7.62 7.32 3.05
N ASN A 303 8.17 7.28 1.84
CA ASN A 303 8.28 6.07 1.02
C ASN A 303 9.68 5.43 1.06
N GLU A 304 10.63 5.95 1.81
CA GLU A 304 12.00 5.43 1.88
C GLU A 304 12.04 3.94 2.21
N SER A 305 11.26 3.51 3.20
CA SER A 305 11.17 2.09 3.61
C SER A 305 10.68 1.20 2.47
N PHE A 306 9.73 1.67 1.66
CA PHE A 306 9.31 0.96 0.45
C PHE A 306 10.45 0.82 -0.57
N PHE A 307 11.18 1.90 -0.86
CA PHE A 307 12.27 1.88 -1.84
C PHE A 307 13.42 1.01 -1.38
N VAL A 308 13.75 1.03 -0.09
CA VAL A 308 14.75 0.12 0.51
C VAL A 308 14.36 -1.33 0.30
N GLN A 309 13.11 -1.69 0.59
CA GLN A 309 12.62 -3.05 0.41
C GLN A 309 12.48 -3.42 -1.08
N ALA A 310 12.09 -2.48 -1.95
CA ALA A 310 12.07 -2.67 -3.40
C ALA A 310 13.47 -2.98 -3.94
N ALA A 311 14.48 -2.23 -3.50
CA ALA A 311 15.89 -2.46 -3.87
C ALA A 311 16.44 -3.77 -3.33
N ARG A 312 15.93 -4.27 -2.19
CA ARG A 312 16.36 -5.51 -1.56
C ARG A 312 15.74 -6.73 -2.23
N GLU A 313 14.40 -6.77 -2.41
CA GLU A 313 13.73 -8.02 -2.74
C GLU A 313 12.36 -7.91 -3.43
N LEU A 314 11.64 -6.77 -3.29
CA LEU A 314 10.31 -6.63 -3.90
C LEU A 314 10.42 -6.34 -5.39
N GLY A 315 11.51 -5.67 -5.82
CA GLY A 315 11.70 -5.24 -7.19
C GLY A 315 10.93 -3.95 -7.55
N TYR A 316 11.19 -3.44 -8.74
CA TYR A 316 10.65 -2.17 -9.20
C TYR A 316 10.66 -2.09 -10.73
N TYR A 317 10.26 -0.95 -11.32
CA TYR A 317 10.30 -0.72 -12.77
C TYR A 317 11.48 0.17 -13.20
N GLY A 318 11.77 0.17 -14.49
CA GLY A 318 12.72 1.07 -15.14
C GLY A 318 12.04 2.00 -16.14
N TYR A 319 12.82 2.89 -16.74
CA TYR A 319 12.33 3.81 -17.76
C TYR A 319 13.02 3.58 -19.12
N ASP A 320 12.25 3.64 -20.20
CA ASP A 320 12.76 3.66 -21.56
C ASP A 320 13.09 5.11 -21.99
N ILE A 321 14.36 5.45 -21.98
CA ILE A 321 14.81 6.81 -22.36
C ILE A 321 14.98 7.01 -23.87
N ARG A 322 14.92 5.94 -24.69
CA ARG A 322 15.25 5.97 -26.12
C ARG A 322 14.43 6.98 -26.93
N PRO A 323 13.11 7.12 -26.76
CA PRO A 323 12.33 8.11 -27.48
C PRO A 323 12.73 9.56 -27.15
N PHE A 324 13.25 9.79 -25.96
CA PHE A 324 13.44 11.10 -25.36
C PHE A 324 14.92 11.56 -25.32
N LYS A 325 15.86 10.65 -25.66
CA LYS A 325 17.31 10.81 -25.44
C LYS A 325 17.89 12.15 -25.92
N LYS A 326 17.32 12.70 -27.00
CA LYS A 326 17.80 13.98 -27.58
C LYS A 326 17.55 15.18 -26.65
N TYR A 327 16.56 15.10 -25.79
CA TYR A 327 16.08 16.23 -24.97
C TYR A 327 16.37 16.05 -23.48
N LEU A 328 16.77 14.86 -23.06
CA LEU A 328 17.12 14.57 -21.67
C LEU A 328 18.52 15.09 -21.33
N SER A 329 18.71 15.58 -20.10
CA SER A 329 20.03 15.89 -19.53
C SER A 329 20.74 14.61 -19.06
N ILE A 330 19.97 13.55 -18.74
CA ILE A 330 20.51 12.26 -18.34
C ILE A 330 20.83 11.36 -19.54
N ASN A 331 21.91 10.59 -19.43
CA ASN A 331 22.32 9.64 -20.46
C ASN A 331 21.82 8.21 -20.24
N SER A 332 21.36 7.90 -19.04
CA SER A 332 20.85 6.57 -18.64
C SER A 332 19.92 6.72 -17.44
N SER A 333 18.82 5.97 -17.41
CA SER A 333 17.95 5.81 -16.25
C SER A 333 18.35 4.62 -15.37
N LYS A 334 19.33 3.81 -15.80
CA LYS A 334 19.73 2.61 -15.08
C LYS A 334 20.24 2.91 -13.66
N GLY A 335 19.71 2.19 -12.68
CA GLY A 335 20.08 2.36 -11.28
C GLY A 335 19.45 3.57 -10.61
N TYR A 336 18.46 4.22 -11.23
CA TYR A 336 17.85 5.45 -10.69
C TYR A 336 17.24 5.25 -9.30
N LEU A 337 16.59 4.09 -9.03
CA LEU A 337 16.03 3.80 -7.72
C LEU A 337 17.09 3.94 -6.62
N LYS A 338 18.24 3.31 -6.82
CA LYS A 338 19.36 3.36 -5.87
C LYS A 338 19.94 4.77 -5.76
N LYS A 339 20.06 5.46 -6.90
CA LYS A 339 20.68 6.78 -6.97
C LYS A 339 19.82 7.86 -6.31
N LEU A 340 18.52 7.86 -6.57
CA LEU A 340 17.63 8.97 -6.23
C LEU A 340 16.74 8.70 -5.01
N MET A 341 16.33 7.44 -4.81
CA MET A 341 15.23 7.12 -3.89
C MET A 341 15.71 6.46 -2.59
N LEU A 342 16.93 5.90 -2.55
CA LEU A 342 17.43 5.26 -1.35
C LEU A 342 18.16 6.26 -0.45
N PRO A 343 17.98 6.15 0.89
CA PRO A 343 18.83 6.85 1.85
C PRO A 343 20.27 6.34 1.76
N GLU A 344 21.23 7.16 2.15
CA GLU A 344 22.68 6.88 1.97
C GLU A 344 23.12 5.57 2.63
N ASP A 345 22.61 5.29 3.82
CA ASP A 345 22.91 4.08 4.59
C ASP A 345 22.33 2.81 3.97
N ALA A 346 21.36 2.91 3.04
CA ALA A 346 20.78 1.78 2.32
C ALA A 346 21.33 1.57 0.91
N LYS A 347 22.15 2.48 0.39
CA LYS A 347 22.71 2.40 -0.99
C LYS A 347 23.60 1.17 -1.25
N HIS A 348 24.10 0.52 -0.20
CA HIS A 348 24.87 -0.72 -0.33
C HIS A 348 24.02 -1.96 -0.61
N ILE A 349 22.69 -1.89 -0.42
CA ILE A 349 21.77 -3.03 -0.56
C ILE A 349 21.80 -3.58 -1.99
N LYS A 350 21.82 -4.90 -2.09
CA LYS A 350 21.78 -5.64 -3.36
C LYS A 350 20.46 -6.40 -3.44
N PHE A 351 19.93 -6.50 -4.65
CA PHE A 351 18.68 -7.21 -4.92
C PHE A 351 18.85 -8.73 -4.76
N ASP A 352 17.96 -9.35 -3.97
CA ASP A 352 17.86 -10.81 -3.82
C ASP A 352 16.58 -11.32 -4.50
N LYS A 353 16.74 -12.27 -5.42
CA LYS A 353 15.66 -12.94 -6.16
C LYS A 353 14.97 -14.05 -5.38
N THR A 354 15.42 -14.35 -4.17
CA THR A 354 14.93 -15.51 -3.39
C THR A 354 13.43 -15.39 -3.12
N LEU A 355 12.94 -14.20 -2.73
CA LEU A 355 11.52 -13.95 -2.47
C LEU A 355 10.66 -14.23 -3.70
N SER A 356 10.97 -13.61 -4.84
CA SER A 356 10.18 -13.76 -6.06
C SER A 356 10.18 -15.21 -6.58
N LYS A 357 11.30 -15.93 -6.45
CA LYS A 357 11.39 -17.37 -6.76
C LYS A 357 10.53 -18.20 -5.81
N LYS A 358 10.52 -17.89 -4.49
CA LYS A 358 9.73 -18.61 -3.48
C LYS A 358 8.24 -18.45 -3.77
N ILE A 359 7.76 -17.23 -3.99
CA ILE A 359 6.35 -16.95 -4.33
C ILE A 359 5.97 -17.65 -5.65
N THR A 360 6.79 -17.52 -6.69
CA THR A 360 6.54 -18.17 -7.99
C THR A 360 6.42 -19.68 -7.86
N LYS A 361 7.34 -20.29 -7.09
CA LYS A 361 7.32 -21.75 -6.85
C LYS A 361 6.07 -22.16 -6.08
N PHE A 362 5.66 -21.37 -5.06
CA PHE A 362 4.47 -21.62 -4.26
C PHE A 362 3.20 -21.57 -5.13
N LEU A 363 2.98 -20.50 -5.88
CA LEU A 363 1.80 -20.33 -6.74
C LEU A 363 1.71 -21.41 -7.84
N LYS A 364 2.86 -21.85 -8.40
CA LYS A 364 2.87 -22.94 -9.39
C LYS A 364 2.51 -24.29 -8.79
N LYS A 365 3.04 -24.61 -7.60
CA LYS A 365 2.94 -25.95 -7.01
C LYS A 365 1.68 -26.17 -6.17
N ASN A 366 1.13 -25.12 -5.58
CA ASN A 366 -0.02 -25.18 -4.67
C ASN A 366 -1.28 -24.62 -5.33
N ASP A 367 -2.42 -24.82 -4.69
CA ASP A 367 -3.73 -24.36 -5.16
C ASP A 367 -4.57 -23.83 -3.97
N PRO A 368 -4.05 -22.84 -3.22
CA PRO A 368 -4.79 -22.21 -2.13
C PRO A 368 -5.98 -21.38 -2.66
N LYS A 369 -7.02 -21.18 -1.84
CA LYS A 369 -8.15 -20.32 -2.16
C LYS A 369 -7.67 -18.87 -2.32
N MET A 370 -7.51 -18.42 -3.57
CA MET A 370 -7.02 -17.07 -3.91
C MET A 370 -7.81 -16.46 -5.06
N VAL A 371 -8.19 -15.19 -4.91
CA VAL A 371 -8.80 -14.38 -5.96
C VAL A 371 -7.92 -13.17 -6.24
N PHE A 372 -7.30 -13.13 -7.42
CA PHE A 372 -6.44 -12.05 -7.87
C PHE A 372 -7.26 -11.01 -8.66
N ILE A 373 -7.11 -9.74 -8.35
CA ILE A 373 -7.77 -8.64 -9.07
C ILE A 373 -6.71 -7.72 -9.67
N TYR A 374 -6.77 -7.48 -10.97
CA TYR A 374 -5.83 -6.61 -11.71
C TYR A 374 -6.57 -5.66 -12.64
N GLY A 375 -5.90 -4.59 -13.05
CA GLY A 375 -6.37 -3.67 -14.09
C GLY A 375 -5.64 -3.90 -15.41
N GLU A 376 -6.37 -3.91 -16.53
CA GLU A 376 -5.78 -4.15 -17.86
C GLU A 376 -4.77 -3.06 -18.28
N ILE A 377 -5.03 -1.80 -17.91
CA ILE A 377 -4.16 -0.67 -18.27
C ILE A 377 -3.19 -0.26 -17.17
N ASP A 378 -3.21 -0.96 -16.03
CA ASP A 378 -2.29 -0.70 -14.92
C ASP A 378 -0.88 -1.17 -15.26
N PRO A 379 0.15 -0.30 -15.30
CA PRO A 379 1.52 -0.73 -15.57
C PRO A 379 2.06 -1.77 -14.57
N TRP A 380 1.57 -1.75 -13.32
CA TRP A 380 1.94 -2.77 -12.34
C TRP A 380 1.43 -4.17 -12.70
N SER A 381 0.38 -4.26 -13.54
CA SER A 381 -0.11 -5.54 -14.08
C SER A 381 0.91 -6.22 -15.01
N ALA A 382 1.88 -5.49 -15.56
CA ALA A 382 3.02 -6.07 -16.26
C ALA A 382 3.83 -7.04 -15.37
N ALA A 383 3.89 -6.74 -14.07
CA ALA A 383 4.57 -7.56 -13.08
C ALA A 383 3.63 -8.52 -12.33
N ALA A 384 2.35 -8.57 -12.68
CA ALA A 384 1.42 -9.55 -12.11
C ALA A 384 1.80 -11.00 -12.49
N PRO A 385 1.36 -12.00 -11.72
CA PRO A 385 1.61 -13.41 -12.05
C PRO A 385 0.73 -13.91 -13.22
N MET A 386 0.67 -13.16 -14.34
CA MET A 386 -0.12 -13.50 -15.55
C MET A 386 0.32 -14.80 -16.22
N TRP A 387 1.50 -15.31 -15.88
CA TRP A 387 1.98 -16.64 -16.28
C TRP A 387 1.27 -17.79 -15.56
N LEU A 388 0.47 -17.51 -14.53
CA LEU A 388 -0.30 -18.49 -13.79
C LEU A 388 -1.55 -18.87 -14.58
N ASP A 389 -1.58 -20.07 -15.13
CA ASP A 389 -2.75 -20.61 -15.80
C ASP A 389 -3.81 -21.05 -14.77
N THR A 390 -4.68 -20.11 -14.41
CA THR A 390 -5.74 -20.35 -13.41
C THR A 390 -6.82 -21.32 -13.91
N SER A 391 -6.91 -21.58 -15.23
CA SER A 391 -7.84 -22.59 -15.76
C SER A 391 -7.48 -24.02 -15.31
N LYS A 392 -6.22 -24.23 -14.89
CA LYS A 392 -5.71 -25.50 -14.35
C LYS A 392 -5.73 -25.54 -12.82
N LYS A 393 -6.30 -24.53 -12.17
CA LYS A 393 -6.42 -24.41 -10.71
C LYS A 393 -7.88 -24.49 -10.31
N LYS A 394 -8.17 -25.21 -9.23
CA LYS A 394 -9.52 -25.30 -8.69
C LYS A 394 -9.85 -24.08 -7.81
N ASN A 395 -8.85 -23.59 -7.06
CA ASN A 395 -9.05 -22.63 -5.98
C ASN A 395 -8.34 -21.29 -6.24
N MET A 396 -7.72 -21.10 -7.41
CA MET A 396 -7.12 -19.82 -7.80
C MET A 396 -7.86 -19.22 -8.98
N HIS A 397 -8.35 -18.00 -8.81
CA HIS A 397 -9.08 -17.25 -9.83
C HIS A 397 -8.41 -15.91 -10.07
N MET A 398 -8.41 -15.42 -11.31
CA MET A 398 -7.82 -14.14 -11.68
C MET A 398 -8.80 -13.35 -12.53
N PHE A 399 -9.10 -12.14 -12.10
CA PHE A 399 -9.95 -11.19 -12.80
C PHE A 399 -9.11 -9.98 -13.22
N VAL A 400 -9.13 -9.69 -14.52
CA VAL A 400 -8.47 -8.50 -15.07
C VAL A 400 -9.56 -7.57 -15.58
N GLN A 401 -9.74 -6.44 -14.89
CA GLN A 401 -10.75 -5.45 -15.24
C GLN A 401 -10.43 -4.83 -16.62
N PRO A 402 -11.29 -4.95 -17.63
CA PRO A 402 -11.11 -4.27 -18.91
C PRO A 402 -10.99 -2.76 -18.71
N ARG A 403 -9.99 -2.12 -19.32
CA ARG A 403 -9.65 -0.70 -19.13
C ARG A 403 -9.45 -0.29 -17.66
N GLY A 404 -9.32 -1.25 -16.73
CA GLY A 404 -9.07 -1.00 -15.32
C GLY A 404 -7.65 -0.53 -15.07
N SER A 405 -7.50 0.47 -14.21
CA SER A 405 -6.24 1.02 -13.73
C SER A 405 -5.81 0.35 -12.40
N HIS A 406 -4.83 0.91 -11.71
CA HIS A 406 -4.43 0.50 -10.34
C HIS A 406 -5.55 0.61 -9.30
N ARG A 407 -6.66 1.22 -9.70
CA ARG A 407 -7.89 1.33 -8.89
C ARG A 407 -8.83 0.14 -9.05
N ALA A 408 -8.45 -0.90 -9.80
CA ALA A 408 -9.27 -2.10 -9.98
C ALA A 408 -9.55 -2.79 -8.63
N ARG A 409 -10.83 -3.03 -8.35
CA ARG A 409 -11.37 -3.68 -7.15
C ARG A 409 -12.52 -4.59 -7.57
N ILE A 410 -12.98 -5.48 -6.70
CA ILE A 410 -14.18 -6.31 -7.00
C ILE A 410 -15.38 -5.41 -7.34
N ASN A 411 -15.58 -4.32 -6.60
CA ASN A 411 -16.68 -3.38 -6.86
C ASN A 411 -16.59 -2.61 -8.19
N THR A 412 -15.42 -2.55 -8.80
CA THR A 412 -15.21 -1.85 -10.09
C THR A 412 -15.17 -2.79 -11.29
N LEU A 413 -15.19 -4.11 -11.07
CA LEU A 413 -15.28 -5.09 -12.15
C LEU A 413 -16.61 -4.95 -12.90
N PRO A 414 -16.66 -5.33 -14.19
CA PRO A 414 -17.91 -5.60 -14.88
C PRO A 414 -18.82 -6.52 -14.06
N GLU A 415 -20.13 -6.33 -14.14
CA GLU A 415 -21.08 -6.95 -13.19
C GLU A 415 -21.02 -8.49 -13.18
N ASP A 416 -20.79 -9.13 -14.32
CA ASP A 416 -20.60 -10.58 -14.46
C ASP A 416 -19.35 -11.05 -13.70
N MET A 417 -18.20 -10.43 -13.92
CA MET A 417 -16.95 -10.73 -13.23
C MET A 417 -17.05 -10.46 -11.72
N LYS A 418 -17.69 -9.35 -11.36
CA LYS A 418 -17.91 -8.97 -9.97
C LYS A 418 -18.75 -10.01 -9.24
N GLN A 419 -19.87 -10.41 -9.84
CA GLN A 419 -20.76 -11.39 -9.23
C GLN A 419 -20.07 -12.76 -9.13
N GLU A 420 -19.28 -13.16 -10.12
CA GLU A 420 -18.48 -14.38 -10.08
C GLU A 420 -17.47 -14.35 -8.92
N ALA A 421 -16.69 -13.28 -8.78
CA ALA A 421 -15.72 -13.14 -7.70
C ALA A 421 -16.39 -13.17 -6.32
N ILE A 422 -17.54 -12.49 -6.16
CA ILE A 422 -18.32 -12.51 -4.92
C ILE A 422 -18.83 -13.92 -4.59
N ASN A 423 -19.39 -14.63 -5.58
CA ASN A 423 -19.92 -15.97 -5.39
C ASN A 423 -18.84 -16.98 -5.01
N ILE A 424 -17.66 -16.89 -5.61
CA ILE A 424 -16.49 -17.73 -5.27
C ILE A 424 -16.11 -17.53 -3.80
N ILE A 425 -15.89 -16.27 -3.38
CA ILE A 425 -15.47 -15.97 -2.00
C ILE A 425 -16.57 -16.36 -1.00
N LYS A 426 -17.84 -16.07 -1.33
CA LYS A 426 -18.98 -16.44 -0.50
C LYS A 426 -19.08 -17.95 -0.31
N GLY A 427 -18.96 -18.73 -1.39
CA GLY A 427 -18.96 -20.19 -1.33
C GLY A 427 -17.86 -20.71 -0.40
N TRP A 428 -16.65 -20.17 -0.46
CA TRP A 428 -15.56 -20.56 0.43
C TRP A 428 -15.75 -20.17 1.90
N LEU A 429 -16.49 -19.10 2.16
CA LEU A 429 -16.84 -18.70 3.53
C LEU A 429 -17.91 -19.61 4.16
N GLU A 430 -18.74 -20.26 3.33
CA GLU A 430 -19.82 -21.15 3.74
C GLU A 430 -19.36 -22.62 3.93
N GLU A 431 -18.19 -23.02 3.39
CA GLU A 431 -17.56 -24.33 3.63
C GLU A 431 -17.03 -24.47 5.08
#